data_323bd53c592b27c60684f1a27e15e47f
#
_entry.id   323bd53c592b27c60684f1a27e15e47f
#
_cell.length_a   1.000
_cell.length_b   1.000
_cell.length_c   1.000
_cell.angle_alpha   90.00
_cell.angle_beta   90.00
_cell.angle_gamma   90.00
#
_symmetry.space_group_name_H-M   'P 1'
#
loop_
_entity.id
_entity.type
_entity.pdbx_description
1 polymer ?
#
loop_
_entity_poly.entity_id
_entity_poly.type
_entity_poly.pdbx_seq_one_letter_code
_entity_poly.pdbx_strand_id
1 'polypeptide(L)'
;MVDEAIIAYVLPKLEDGTPEDNRQKLQSLLSYTESGNPFDEDLTAGVIMTLAELKILDPACGSGAFPMGALNKLVLMLSKLDANNKLWQRQHERRLNEDLAKATKAKNIEEVEALTAELTRLKTNFEQQTAEYTRKLYLIEN
;
A
#
# COMPACT_ATOMS: atom_id res chain seq x y z
N MET A 1 -9.80 11.22 13.02
CA MET A 1 -10.58 9.98 12.80
C MET A 1 -9.92 9.07 11.80
N VAL A 2 -9.62 9.50 10.58
CA VAL A 2 -8.90 8.68 9.57
C VAL A 2 -7.50 8.27 10.06
N ASP A 3 -6.72 9.23 10.57
CA ASP A 3 -5.35 8.98 11.02
C ASP A 3 -5.31 7.94 12.15
N GLU A 4 -6.20 8.05 13.14
CA GLU A 4 -6.28 7.08 14.24
C GLU A 4 -6.70 5.68 13.77
N ALA A 5 -7.57 5.58 12.77
CA ALA A 5 -7.96 4.29 12.21
C ALA A 5 -6.77 3.61 11.48
N ILE A 6 -6.00 4.38 10.71
CA ILE A 6 -4.80 3.86 10.04
C ILE A 6 -3.73 3.45 11.08
N ILE A 7 -3.48 4.28 12.08
CA ILE A 7 -2.53 3.97 13.16
C ILE A 7 -2.95 2.69 13.91
N ALA A 8 -4.23 2.59 14.27
CA ALA A 8 -4.75 1.42 14.98
C ALA A 8 -4.60 0.11 14.17
N TYR A 9 -4.65 0.20 12.83
CA TYR A 9 -4.45 -0.96 11.97
C TYR A 9 -2.98 -1.32 11.78
N VAL A 10 -2.10 -0.32 11.60
CA VAL A 10 -0.68 -0.54 11.26
C VAL A 10 0.14 -0.85 12.50
N LEU A 11 -0.06 -0.11 13.59
CA LEU A 11 0.78 -0.20 14.80
C LEU A 11 0.95 -1.62 15.36
N PRO A 12 -0.10 -2.46 15.49
CA PRO A 12 0.03 -3.81 16.03
C PRO A 12 0.80 -4.79 15.13
N LYS A 13 1.05 -4.41 13.87
CA LYS A 13 1.74 -5.24 12.88
C LYS A 13 3.22 -4.88 12.72
N LEU A 14 3.69 -3.86 13.45
CA LEU A 14 5.09 -3.50 13.50
C LEU A 14 5.77 -4.30 14.61
N GLU A 15 6.69 -5.18 14.23
CA GLU A 15 7.36 -6.12 15.15
C GLU A 15 8.54 -5.45 15.87
N ASP A 16 9.16 -4.42 15.26
CA ASP A 16 10.32 -3.74 15.80
C ASP A 16 9.99 -2.38 16.40
N GLY A 17 10.73 -1.99 17.43
CA GLY A 17 10.56 -0.73 18.12
C GLY A 17 9.55 -0.78 19.27
N THR A 18 9.45 0.31 20.03
CA THR A 18 8.42 0.43 21.06
C THR A 18 7.11 0.91 20.46
N PRO A 19 5.95 0.49 21.00
CA PRO A 19 4.66 0.95 20.49
C PRO A 19 4.51 2.48 20.49
N GLU A 20 5.10 3.17 21.46
CA GLU A 20 5.03 4.62 21.57
C GLU A 20 5.86 5.31 20.48
N ASP A 21 7.09 4.85 20.26
CA ASP A 21 7.96 5.38 19.20
C ASP A 21 7.35 5.14 17.82
N ASN A 22 6.86 3.94 17.57
CA ASN A 22 6.19 3.60 16.32
C ASN A 22 4.93 4.42 16.10
N ARG A 23 4.17 4.71 17.15
CA ARG A 23 3.00 5.59 17.07
C ARG A 23 3.40 7.02 16.65
N GLN A 24 4.45 7.58 17.25
CA GLN A 24 4.95 8.90 16.88
C GLN A 24 5.43 8.94 15.43
N LYS A 25 6.15 7.92 14.98
CA LYS A 25 6.59 7.78 13.58
C LYS A 25 5.41 7.70 12.61
N LEU A 26 4.36 6.94 12.94
CA LEU A 26 3.14 6.88 12.12
C LEU A 26 2.40 8.22 12.09
N GLN A 27 2.35 8.96 13.20
CA GLN A 27 1.77 10.30 13.23
C GLN A 27 2.55 11.27 12.33
N SER A 28 3.88 11.20 12.35
CA SER A 28 4.76 11.97 11.45
C SER A 28 4.49 11.66 9.97
N LEU A 29 4.31 10.38 9.62
CA LEU A 29 3.95 9.99 8.25
C LEU A 29 2.60 10.57 7.81
N LEU A 30 1.62 10.62 8.71
CA LEU A 30 0.28 11.12 8.43
C LEU A 30 0.19 12.67 8.47
N SER A 31 1.23 13.34 8.97
CA SER A 31 1.32 14.80 9.01
C SER A 31 1.57 15.39 7.63
N TYR A 32 0.85 16.45 7.26
CA TYR A 32 1.12 17.21 6.03
C TYR A 32 2.29 18.20 6.17
N THR A 33 2.70 18.52 7.39
CA THR A 33 3.74 19.52 7.68
C THR A 33 5.12 18.90 7.84
N GLU A 34 5.18 17.62 8.18
CA GLU A 34 6.44 16.91 8.34
C GLU A 34 6.80 16.20 7.03
N SER A 35 8.08 16.18 6.70
CA SER A 35 8.62 15.56 5.49
C SER A 35 9.59 14.44 5.84
N GLY A 36 9.71 13.46 4.93
CA GLY A 36 10.64 12.35 5.04
C GLY A 36 10.03 11.08 5.64
N ASN A 37 10.82 10.02 5.56
CA ASN A 37 10.50 8.71 6.11
C ASN A 37 11.14 8.58 7.49
N PRO A 38 10.37 8.39 8.59
CA PRO A 38 10.91 8.24 9.94
C PRO A 38 11.34 6.81 10.26
N PHE A 39 11.09 5.84 9.38
CA PHE A 39 11.45 4.43 9.55
C PHE A 39 12.74 4.07 8.84
N ASP A 40 13.45 3.07 9.34
CA ASP A 40 14.53 2.42 8.63
C ASP A 40 14.02 1.59 7.43
N GLU A 41 14.92 0.98 6.68
CA GLU A 41 14.58 0.27 5.44
C GLU A 41 13.69 -0.95 5.69
N ASP A 42 13.96 -1.74 6.74
CA ASP A 42 13.24 -2.96 7.07
C ASP A 42 11.81 -2.65 7.54
N LEU A 43 11.66 -1.70 8.47
CA LEU A 43 10.34 -1.25 8.91
C LEU A 43 9.56 -0.55 7.80
N THR A 44 10.23 0.21 6.94
CA THR A 44 9.61 0.82 5.75
C THR A 44 8.95 -0.23 4.87
N ALA A 45 9.65 -1.31 4.58
CA ALA A 45 9.10 -2.42 3.79
C ALA A 45 7.89 -3.07 4.49
N GLY A 46 7.97 -3.29 5.80
CA GLY A 46 6.87 -3.81 6.62
C GLY A 46 5.63 -2.92 6.61
N VAL A 47 5.81 -1.60 6.76
CA VAL A 47 4.71 -0.63 6.68
C VAL A 47 4.05 -0.66 5.30
N ILE A 48 4.84 -0.65 4.23
CA ILE A 48 4.31 -0.70 2.85
C ILE A 48 3.51 -1.98 2.61
N MET A 49 3.99 -3.14 3.07
CA MET A 49 3.25 -4.41 2.98
C MET A 49 1.92 -4.34 3.74
N THR A 50 1.95 -3.81 4.94
CA THR A 50 0.75 -3.65 5.78
C THR A 50 -0.28 -2.75 5.11
N LEU A 51 0.17 -1.64 4.49
CA LEU A 51 -0.72 -0.75 3.75
C LEU A 51 -1.30 -1.40 2.49
N ALA A 52 -0.54 -2.28 1.83
CA ALA A 52 -1.02 -3.02 0.65
C ALA A 52 -2.14 -4.02 0.96
N GLU A 53 -2.21 -4.48 2.22
CA GLU A 53 -3.26 -5.40 2.69
C GLU A 53 -4.46 -4.69 3.33
N LEU A 54 -4.36 -3.37 3.53
CA LEU A 54 -5.41 -2.59 4.17
C LEU A 54 -6.66 -2.54 3.27
N LYS A 55 -7.79 -2.94 3.82
CA LYS A 55 -9.10 -2.80 3.19
C LYS A 55 -9.97 -1.86 4.00
N ILE A 56 -10.57 -0.90 3.33
CA ILE A 56 -11.44 0.10 3.94
C ILE A 56 -12.87 -0.14 3.47
N LEU A 57 -13.77 -0.38 4.44
CA LEU A 57 -15.19 -0.50 4.20
C LEU A 57 -15.92 0.62 4.94
N ASP A 58 -16.68 1.41 4.22
CA ASP A 58 -17.58 2.43 4.79
C ASP A 58 -19.04 2.09 4.41
N PRO A 59 -19.78 1.42 5.31
CA PRO A 59 -21.15 0.97 5.03
C PRO A 59 -22.16 2.11 4.92
N ALA A 60 -21.77 3.32 5.32
CA ALA A 60 -22.62 4.51 5.31
C ALA A 60 -21.92 5.68 4.61
N CYS A 61 -21.30 5.41 3.46
CA CYS A 61 -20.30 6.30 2.85
C CYS A 61 -20.81 7.72 2.52
N GLY A 62 -22.13 7.95 2.45
CA GLY A 62 -22.70 9.28 2.22
C GLY A 62 -22.06 10.04 1.07
N SER A 63 -21.33 11.12 1.37
CA SER A 63 -20.58 11.90 0.38
C SER A 63 -19.25 11.26 -0.05
N GLY A 64 -18.84 10.12 0.53
CA GLY A 64 -17.53 9.50 0.29
C GLY A 64 -16.36 10.22 0.99
N ALA A 65 -16.63 11.13 1.92
CA ALA A 65 -15.59 11.95 2.56
C ALA A 65 -14.59 11.10 3.37
N PHE A 66 -15.04 10.05 4.05
CA PHE A 66 -14.17 9.17 4.82
C PHE A 66 -13.23 8.34 3.92
N PRO A 67 -13.71 7.57 2.91
CA PRO A 67 -12.82 6.82 2.02
C PRO A 67 -11.89 7.73 1.21
N MET A 68 -12.34 8.91 0.78
CA MET A 68 -11.47 9.88 0.11
C MET A 68 -10.41 10.46 1.04
N GLY A 69 -10.74 10.73 2.30
CA GLY A 69 -9.80 11.15 3.32
C GLY A 69 -8.74 10.07 3.58
N ALA A 70 -9.17 8.81 3.70
CA ALA A 70 -8.27 7.67 3.86
C ALA A 70 -7.35 7.48 2.65
N LEU A 71 -7.88 7.52 1.42
CA LEU A 71 -7.08 7.44 0.20
C LEU A 71 -6.00 8.51 0.15
N ASN A 72 -6.33 9.76 0.44
CA ASN A 72 -5.36 10.86 0.45
C ASN A 72 -4.25 10.65 1.50
N LYS A 73 -4.59 10.15 2.68
CA LYS A 73 -3.63 9.84 3.74
C LYS A 73 -2.71 8.68 3.36
N LEU A 74 -3.24 7.62 2.76
CA LEU A 74 -2.44 6.49 2.26
C LEU A 74 -1.47 6.92 1.16
N VAL A 75 -1.93 7.74 0.20
CA VAL A 75 -1.06 8.32 -0.83
C VAL A 75 0.04 9.17 -0.22
N LEU A 76 -0.28 10.00 0.79
CA LEU A 76 0.71 10.80 1.52
C LEU A 76 1.76 9.92 2.21
N MET A 77 1.33 8.89 2.95
CA MET A 77 2.26 7.95 3.60
C MET A 77 3.19 7.30 2.58
N LEU A 78 2.64 6.71 1.52
CA LEU A 78 3.42 6.05 0.47
C LEU A 78 4.36 7.02 -0.25
N SER A 79 3.99 8.29 -0.41
CA SER A 79 4.89 9.28 -1.02
C SER A 79 6.12 9.58 -0.18
N LYS A 80 6.02 9.45 1.15
CA LYS A 80 7.15 9.61 2.08
C LYS A 80 7.98 8.33 2.22
N LEU A 81 7.32 7.17 2.25
CA LEU A 81 7.97 5.86 2.42
C LEU A 81 8.71 5.42 1.16
N ASP A 82 8.13 5.64 -0.01
CA ASP A 82 8.64 5.16 -1.30
C ASP A 82 8.32 6.16 -2.43
N ALA A 83 9.11 7.23 -2.50
CA ALA A 83 8.89 8.33 -3.43
C ALA A 83 8.79 7.89 -4.90
N ASN A 84 9.51 6.84 -5.29
CA ASN A 84 9.57 6.32 -6.65
C ASN A 84 8.71 5.07 -6.88
N ASN A 85 7.95 4.62 -5.89
CA ASN A 85 7.16 3.38 -5.91
C ASN A 85 7.95 2.09 -6.18
N LYS A 86 9.26 2.09 -6.01
CA LYS A 86 10.11 0.93 -6.32
C LYS A 86 9.91 -0.23 -5.35
N LEU A 87 9.78 0.06 -4.06
CA LEU A 87 9.52 -0.97 -3.04
C LEU A 87 8.11 -1.54 -3.21
N TRP A 88 7.13 -0.67 -3.41
CA TRP A 88 5.76 -1.05 -3.72
C TRP A 88 5.66 -1.94 -4.96
N GLN A 89 6.28 -1.53 -6.06
CA GLN A 89 6.31 -2.29 -7.30
C GLN A 89 6.92 -3.68 -7.10
N ARG A 90 8.10 -3.75 -6.48
CA ARG A 90 8.80 -5.03 -6.22
C ARG A 90 7.94 -6.00 -5.40
N GLN A 91 7.29 -5.51 -4.37
CA GLN A 91 6.46 -6.35 -3.52
C GLN A 91 5.23 -6.85 -4.25
N HIS A 92 4.60 -6.00 -5.04
CA HIS A 92 3.43 -6.39 -5.82
C HIS A 92 3.78 -7.38 -6.93
N GLU A 93 4.87 -7.14 -7.66
CA GLU A 93 5.41 -8.10 -8.64
C GLU A 93 5.76 -9.46 -8.01
N ARG A 94 6.36 -9.44 -6.82
CA ARG A 94 6.68 -10.67 -6.10
C ARG A 94 5.43 -11.46 -5.75
N ARG A 95 4.40 -10.81 -5.20
CA ARG A 95 3.13 -11.43 -4.86
C ARG A 95 2.44 -12.06 -6.08
N LEU A 96 2.35 -11.31 -7.18
CA LEU A 96 1.78 -11.81 -8.44
C LEU A 96 2.55 -13.01 -9.00
N ASN A 97 3.88 -12.99 -8.92
CA ASN A 97 4.71 -14.12 -9.36
C ASN A 97 4.53 -15.36 -8.46
N GLU A 98 4.39 -15.19 -7.13
CA GLU A 98 4.09 -16.27 -6.20
C GLU A 98 2.72 -16.91 -6.49
N ASP A 99 1.70 -16.09 -6.74
CA ASP A 99 0.34 -16.57 -7.07
C ASP A 99 0.31 -17.21 -8.46
N LEU A 100 1.02 -16.67 -9.45
CA LEU A 100 1.20 -17.27 -10.76
C LEU A 100 1.87 -18.65 -10.67
N ALA A 101 2.87 -18.81 -9.82
CA ALA A 101 3.51 -20.11 -9.60
C ALA A 101 2.57 -21.13 -8.97
N LYS A 102 1.67 -20.70 -8.05
CA LYS A 102 0.63 -21.56 -7.46
C LYS A 102 -0.42 -21.97 -8.51
N ALA A 103 -0.94 -21.00 -9.29
CA ALA A 103 -1.92 -21.25 -10.34
C ALA A 103 -1.37 -22.20 -11.42
N THR A 104 -0.10 -22.05 -11.81
CA THR A 104 0.59 -22.93 -12.76
C THR A 104 0.70 -24.35 -12.22
N LYS A 105 1.07 -24.54 -10.95
CA LYS A 105 1.12 -25.86 -10.30
C LYS A 105 -0.25 -26.50 -10.21
N ALA A 106 -1.29 -25.71 -9.97
CA ALA A 106 -2.69 -26.17 -9.94
C ALA A 106 -3.28 -26.43 -11.32
N LYS A 107 -2.55 -26.11 -12.41
CA LYS A 107 -3.00 -26.19 -13.81
C LYS A 107 -4.29 -25.39 -14.09
N ASN A 108 -4.48 -24.30 -13.37
CA ASN A 108 -5.60 -23.39 -13.56
C ASN A 108 -5.26 -22.36 -14.66
N ILE A 109 -5.60 -22.69 -15.92
CA ILE A 109 -5.22 -21.89 -17.10
C ILE A 109 -5.84 -20.50 -17.04
N GLU A 110 -7.11 -20.39 -16.64
CA GLU A 110 -7.84 -19.13 -16.58
C GLU A 110 -7.19 -18.15 -15.56
N GLU A 111 -6.81 -18.65 -14.40
CA GLU A 111 -6.13 -17.86 -13.37
C GLU A 111 -4.70 -17.46 -13.80
N VAL A 112 -3.98 -18.34 -14.51
CA VAL A 112 -2.65 -18.03 -15.08
C VAL A 112 -2.74 -16.90 -16.11
N GLU A 113 -3.72 -16.92 -16.99
CA GLU A 113 -3.94 -15.87 -17.98
C GLU A 113 -4.30 -14.53 -17.31
N ALA A 114 -5.19 -14.54 -16.32
CA ALA A 114 -5.59 -13.36 -15.57
C ALA A 114 -4.41 -12.72 -14.82
N LEU A 115 -3.62 -13.50 -14.09
CA LEU A 115 -2.45 -13.02 -13.35
C LEU A 115 -1.33 -12.51 -14.27
N THR A 116 -1.15 -13.15 -15.44
CA THR A 116 -0.18 -12.69 -16.43
C THR A 116 -0.58 -11.34 -17.03
N ALA A 117 -1.86 -11.15 -17.30
CA ALA A 117 -2.39 -9.88 -17.79
C ALA A 117 -2.26 -8.77 -16.73
N GLU A 118 -2.52 -9.09 -15.46
CA GLU A 118 -2.36 -8.15 -14.34
C GLU A 118 -0.89 -7.74 -14.16
N LEU A 119 0.05 -8.67 -14.22
CA LEU A 119 1.48 -8.38 -14.13
C LEU A 119 1.96 -7.47 -15.27
N THR A 120 1.47 -7.70 -16.49
CA THR A 120 1.78 -6.86 -17.65
C THR A 120 1.22 -5.46 -17.48
N ARG A 121 -0.03 -5.34 -17.03
CA ARG A 121 -0.70 -4.07 -16.73
C ARG A 121 0.04 -3.28 -15.65
N LEU A 122 0.46 -3.94 -14.58
CA LEU A 122 1.24 -3.33 -13.50
C LEU A 122 2.51 -2.69 -14.05
N LYS A 123 3.31 -3.43 -14.81
CA LYS A 123 4.57 -2.92 -15.41
C LYS A 123 4.32 -1.72 -16.31
N THR A 124 3.33 -1.79 -17.18
CA THR A 124 2.98 -0.69 -18.08
C THR A 124 2.56 0.56 -17.32
N ASN A 125 1.76 0.41 -16.26
CA ASN A 125 1.32 1.53 -15.44
C ASN A 125 2.49 2.22 -14.73
N PHE A 126 3.47 1.47 -14.22
CA PHE A 126 4.65 2.04 -13.59
C PHE A 126 5.58 2.76 -14.57
N GLU A 127 5.62 2.33 -15.83
CA GLU A 127 6.45 2.96 -16.87
C GLU A 127 5.83 4.24 -17.43
N GLN A 128 4.51 4.31 -17.52
CA GLN A 128 3.81 5.36 -18.28
C GLN A 128 3.16 6.45 -17.40
N GLN A 129 3.01 6.24 -16.10
CA GLN A 129 2.25 7.13 -15.23
C GLN A 129 3.10 7.77 -14.16
N THR A 130 2.65 8.94 -13.67
CA THR A 130 3.28 9.56 -12.51
C THR A 130 3.10 8.69 -11.27
N ALA A 131 4.09 8.68 -10.38
CA ALA A 131 4.07 7.88 -9.17
C ALA A 131 2.80 8.12 -8.30
N GLU A 132 2.31 9.35 -8.24
CA GLU A 132 1.09 9.68 -7.49
C GLU A 132 -0.16 9.07 -8.12
N TYR A 133 -0.30 9.14 -9.44
CA TYR A 133 -1.44 8.58 -10.13
C TYR A 133 -1.49 7.05 -9.99
N THR A 134 -0.36 6.40 -10.16
CA THR A 134 -0.23 4.95 -9.98
C THR A 134 -0.63 4.51 -8.58
N ARG A 135 -0.23 5.25 -7.53
CA ARG A 135 -0.64 4.96 -6.15
C ARG A 135 -2.15 5.10 -5.96
N LYS A 136 -2.73 6.19 -6.45
CA LYS A 136 -4.18 6.42 -6.34
C LYS A 136 -4.97 5.34 -7.05
N LEU A 137 -4.58 4.99 -8.28
CA LEU A 137 -5.24 3.97 -9.07
C LEU A 137 -5.22 2.62 -8.35
N TYR A 138 -4.03 2.20 -7.90
CA TYR A 138 -3.87 0.94 -7.19
C TYR A 138 -4.71 0.87 -5.90
N LEU A 139 -4.72 1.93 -5.10
CA LEU A 139 -5.49 1.99 -3.85
C LEU A 139 -7.01 1.99 -4.07
N ILE A 140 -7.49 2.41 -5.23
CA ILE A 140 -8.91 2.37 -5.59
C ILE A 140 -9.32 0.98 -6.06
N GLU A 141 -8.45 0.29 -6.78
CA GLU A 141 -8.74 -1.02 -7.38
C GLU A 141 -8.63 -2.20 -6.38
N ASN A 142 -7.97 -1.99 -5.23
CA ASN A 142 -7.78 -3.00 -4.18
C ASN A 142 -8.51 -2.67 -2.89
#